data_7de65e5673337561f926754c03f356bd
#
_entry.id   7de65e5673337561f926754c03f356bd
#
_cell.length_a   1.000
_cell.length_b   1.000
_cell.length_c   1.000
_cell.angle_alpha   90.00
_cell.angle_beta   90.00
_cell.angle_gamma   90.00
#
_symmetry.space_group_name_H-M   'P 1'
#
loop_
_entity.id
_entity.type
_entity.pdbx_description
1 polymer ?
#
loop_
_entity_poly.entity_id
_entity_poly.type
_entity_poly.pdbx_seq_one_letter_code
_entity_poly.pdbx_strand_id
1 'polypeptide(L)'
;MNKREARVRRARKTRARIAEQRAVRLVVSRSNCHIYAQIVAPTGDKVLASASTLEAEVRKDMKNGGNKAAAAVVGKRIAERAKAAGVETVAFDRSGYRYHGRVQALADAAREHGLKF
;
A
#
# COMPACT_ATOMS: atom_id res chain seq x y z
N MET A 1 8.37 21.93 12.42
CA MET A 1 7.78 20.97 11.44
C MET A 1 6.99 19.91 12.22
N ASN A 2 5.73 19.68 11.86
CA ASN A 2 4.91 18.65 12.52
C ASN A 2 5.17 17.26 11.89
N LYS A 3 4.60 16.22 12.51
CA LYS A 3 4.80 14.83 12.05
C LYS A 3 4.32 14.57 10.62
N ARG A 4 3.21 15.21 10.24
CA ARG A 4 2.67 15.06 8.89
C ARG A 4 3.59 15.67 7.83
N GLU A 5 4.09 16.86 8.08
CA GLU A 5 5.02 17.55 7.17
C GLU A 5 6.32 16.77 7.02
N ALA A 6 6.85 16.25 8.12
CA ALA A 6 8.05 15.42 8.12
C ALA A 6 7.84 14.15 7.29
N ARG A 7 6.67 13.50 7.43
CA ARG A 7 6.32 12.30 6.68
C ARG A 7 6.22 12.59 5.18
N VAL A 8 5.53 13.66 4.80
CA VAL A 8 5.40 14.06 3.40
C VAL A 8 6.77 14.37 2.78
N ARG A 9 7.62 15.04 3.54
CA ARG A 9 9.00 15.34 3.12
C ARG A 9 9.79 14.06 2.85
N ARG A 10 9.69 13.04 3.72
CA ARG A 10 10.35 11.75 3.51
C ARG A 10 9.83 11.02 2.27
N ALA A 11 8.54 11.11 1.99
CA ALA A 11 7.92 10.47 0.82
C ALA A 11 8.35 11.11 -0.50
N ARG A 12 8.66 12.41 -0.50
CA ARG A 12 8.94 13.19 -1.71
C ARG A 12 10.09 12.62 -2.54
N LYS A 13 11.19 12.26 -1.90
CA LYS A 13 12.37 11.71 -2.57
C LYS A 13 12.06 10.37 -3.24
N THR A 14 11.39 9.47 -2.53
CA THR A 14 10.99 8.16 -3.05
C THR A 14 10.04 8.33 -4.24
N ARG A 15 9.04 9.20 -4.11
CA ARG A 15 8.08 9.47 -5.19
C ARG A 15 8.72 10.05 -6.43
N ALA A 16 9.69 10.95 -6.28
CA ALA A 16 10.43 11.52 -7.40
C ALA A 16 11.22 10.43 -8.14
N ARG A 17 11.88 9.55 -7.40
CA ARG A 17 12.63 8.43 -7.97
C ARG A 17 11.72 7.46 -8.73
N ILE A 18 10.57 7.11 -8.16
CA ILE A 18 9.59 6.24 -8.80
C ILE A 18 9.05 6.88 -10.08
N ALA A 19 8.78 8.18 -10.05
CA ALA A 19 8.30 8.92 -11.22
C ALA A 19 9.32 8.90 -12.37
N GLU A 20 10.61 9.03 -12.06
CA GLU A 20 11.68 8.93 -13.05
C GLU A 20 11.70 7.56 -13.72
N GLN A 21 11.46 6.50 -12.96
CA GLN A 21 11.45 5.12 -13.46
C GLN A 21 10.17 4.79 -14.21
N ARG A 22 9.15 5.63 -14.14
CA ARG A 22 7.82 5.39 -14.72
C ARG A 22 7.24 4.04 -14.29
N ALA A 23 7.46 3.68 -13.02
CA ALA A 23 7.01 2.42 -12.47
C ALA A 23 5.57 2.51 -11.97
N VAL A 24 4.84 1.40 -12.06
CA VAL A 24 3.55 1.24 -11.35
C VAL A 24 3.86 1.23 -9.85
N ARG A 25 3.10 1.97 -9.06
CA ARG A 25 3.33 2.10 -7.62
C ARG A 25 2.32 1.31 -6.80
N LEU A 26 2.82 0.66 -5.74
CA LEU A 26 1.99 0.21 -4.64
C LEU A 26 2.09 1.28 -3.55
N VAL A 27 1.02 2.05 -3.37
CA VAL A 27 0.95 3.14 -2.39
C VAL A 27 0.21 2.67 -1.15
N VAL A 28 0.82 2.84 0.02
CA VAL A 28 0.23 2.46 1.31
C VAL A 28 -0.04 3.72 2.13
N SER A 29 -1.24 3.83 2.68
CA SER A 29 -1.64 4.89 3.61
C SER A 29 -2.29 4.25 4.83
N ARG A 30 -2.18 4.89 5.98
CA ARG A 30 -2.79 4.38 7.21
C ARG A 30 -3.37 5.49 8.08
N SER A 31 -4.40 5.12 8.83
CA SER A 31 -4.91 5.91 9.96
C SER A 31 -4.82 5.04 11.22
N ASN A 32 -5.29 5.55 12.36
CA ASN A 32 -5.26 4.78 13.62
C ASN A 32 -6.04 3.45 13.51
N CYS A 33 -7.17 3.46 12.79
CA CYS A 33 -8.08 2.32 12.74
C CYS A 33 -8.08 1.55 11.42
N HIS A 34 -7.43 2.08 10.39
CA HIS A 34 -7.50 1.50 9.04
C HIS A 34 -6.17 1.59 8.29
N ILE A 35 -6.03 0.73 7.31
CA ILE A 35 -4.90 0.77 6.37
C ILE A 35 -5.43 0.61 4.94
N TYR A 36 -4.79 1.29 4.00
CA TYR A 36 -5.21 1.38 2.61
C TYR A 36 -4.04 1.03 1.69
N ALA A 37 -4.32 0.33 0.60
CA ALA A 37 -3.34 0.05 -0.44
C ALA A 37 -3.94 0.36 -1.81
N GLN A 38 -3.14 0.98 -2.68
CA GLN A 38 -3.56 1.31 -4.04
C GLN A 38 -2.45 0.98 -5.02
N ILE A 39 -2.83 0.41 -6.17
CA ILE A 39 -1.92 0.26 -7.30
C ILE A 39 -2.18 1.44 -8.23
N VAL A 40 -1.19 2.31 -8.39
CA VAL A 40 -1.29 3.57 -9.14
C VAL A 40 -0.48 3.48 -10.42
N ALA A 41 -1.07 3.93 -11.53
CA ALA A 41 -0.42 3.94 -12.84
C ALA A 41 0.84 4.81 -12.82
N PRO A 42 1.81 4.57 -13.74
CA PRO A 42 3.06 5.34 -13.80
C PRO A 42 2.84 6.86 -13.94
N THR A 43 1.75 7.28 -14.55
CA THR A 43 1.39 8.69 -14.70
C THR A 43 0.87 9.32 -13.40
N GLY A 44 0.47 8.50 -12.44
CA GLY A 44 -0.03 8.96 -11.14
C GLY A 44 -1.49 9.43 -11.11
N ASP A 45 -2.18 9.42 -12.24
CA ASP A 45 -3.54 9.94 -12.38
C ASP A 45 -4.63 8.86 -12.39
N LYS A 46 -4.25 7.59 -12.34
CA LYS A 46 -5.20 6.48 -12.42
C LYS A 46 -4.86 5.40 -11.41
N VAL A 47 -5.86 4.96 -10.65
CA VAL A 47 -5.76 3.84 -9.74
C VAL A 47 -6.21 2.57 -10.45
N LEU A 48 -5.31 1.60 -10.58
CA LEU A 48 -5.56 0.34 -11.28
C LEU A 48 -6.24 -0.70 -10.40
N ALA A 49 -5.94 -0.69 -9.11
CA ALA A 49 -6.52 -1.57 -8.11
C ALA A 49 -6.42 -0.94 -6.74
N SER A 50 -7.32 -1.30 -5.83
CA SER A 50 -7.28 -0.81 -4.46
C SER A 50 -7.80 -1.88 -3.49
N ALA A 51 -7.35 -1.80 -2.24
CA ALA A 51 -7.82 -2.62 -1.15
C ALA A 51 -7.69 -1.85 0.16
N SER A 52 -8.58 -2.08 1.10
CA SER A 52 -8.52 -1.43 2.41
C SER A 52 -9.26 -2.23 3.48
N THR A 53 -8.99 -1.90 4.74
CA THR A 53 -9.73 -2.47 5.88
C THR A 53 -11.16 -1.92 5.99
N LEU A 54 -11.51 -0.89 5.22
CA LEU A 54 -12.89 -0.36 5.17
C LEU A 54 -13.83 -1.25 4.36
N GLU A 55 -13.32 -2.18 3.57
CA GLU A 55 -14.15 -3.09 2.78
C GLU A 55 -15.01 -3.97 3.67
N ALA A 56 -16.27 -4.16 3.28
CA ALA A 56 -17.24 -4.92 4.08
C ALA A 56 -16.76 -6.34 4.40
N GLU A 57 -16.14 -7.02 3.45
CA GLU A 57 -15.62 -8.37 3.65
C GLU A 57 -14.49 -8.42 4.68
N VAL A 58 -13.61 -7.42 4.68
CA VAL A 58 -12.52 -7.32 5.66
C VAL A 58 -13.09 -6.98 7.04
N ARG A 59 -14.02 -6.03 7.12
CA ARG A 59 -14.64 -5.61 8.38
C ARG A 59 -15.44 -6.72 9.04
N LYS A 60 -16.02 -7.61 8.26
CA LYS A 60 -16.78 -8.77 8.75
C LYS A 60 -15.87 -9.72 9.55
N ASP A 61 -14.67 -9.97 9.07
CA ASP A 61 -13.71 -10.90 9.68
C ASP A 61 -12.80 -10.22 10.71
N MET A 62 -12.57 -8.92 10.56
CA MET A 62 -11.62 -8.16 11.38
C MET A 62 -12.30 -6.97 12.05
N LYS A 63 -12.55 -7.06 13.35
CA LYS A 63 -13.20 -5.99 14.13
C LYS A 63 -12.32 -4.73 14.20
N ASN A 64 -10.99 -4.90 14.27
CA ASN A 64 -10.04 -3.80 14.33
C ASN A 64 -9.16 -3.81 13.08
N GLY A 65 -9.29 -2.78 12.23
CA GLY A 65 -8.47 -2.61 11.04
C GLY A 65 -7.10 -1.99 11.28
N GLY A 66 -6.78 -1.65 12.53
CA GLY A 66 -5.54 -0.96 12.90
C GLY A 66 -4.42 -1.86 13.39
N ASN A 67 -4.43 -3.16 13.09
CA ASN A 67 -3.40 -4.10 13.53
C ASN A 67 -2.68 -4.78 12.36
N LYS A 68 -1.62 -5.54 12.68
CA LYS A 68 -0.80 -6.25 11.69
C LYS A 68 -1.59 -7.31 10.92
N ALA A 69 -2.51 -8.02 11.58
CA ALA A 69 -3.32 -9.06 10.95
C ALA A 69 -4.23 -8.47 9.87
N ALA A 70 -4.86 -7.33 10.15
CA ALA A 70 -5.67 -6.61 9.17
C ALA A 70 -4.82 -6.12 7.99
N ALA A 71 -3.62 -5.61 8.25
CA ALA A 71 -2.69 -5.18 7.21
C ALA A 71 -2.29 -6.34 6.30
N ALA A 72 -2.04 -7.52 6.86
CA ALA A 72 -1.73 -8.71 6.06
C ALA A 72 -2.89 -9.11 5.14
N VAL A 73 -4.13 -9.01 5.61
CA VAL A 73 -5.31 -9.26 4.78
C VAL A 73 -5.38 -8.29 3.61
N VAL A 74 -5.14 -7.01 3.85
CA VAL A 74 -5.11 -5.98 2.80
C VAL A 74 -3.99 -6.26 1.80
N GLY A 75 -2.81 -6.66 2.27
CA GLY A 75 -1.67 -7.04 1.41
C GLY A 75 -2.01 -8.19 0.47
N LYS A 76 -2.65 -9.23 0.99
CA LYS A 76 -3.13 -10.36 0.18
C LYS A 76 -4.13 -9.89 -0.89
N ARG A 77 -5.12 -9.10 -0.50
CA ARG A 77 -6.15 -8.61 -1.41
C ARG A 77 -5.58 -7.73 -2.52
N ILE A 78 -4.66 -6.81 -2.19
CA ILE A 78 -4.08 -5.93 -3.18
C ILE A 78 -3.22 -6.73 -4.18
N ALA A 79 -2.51 -7.75 -3.73
CA ALA A 79 -1.73 -8.62 -4.60
C ALA A 79 -2.63 -9.38 -5.58
N GLU A 80 -3.73 -9.95 -5.10
CA GLU A 80 -4.70 -10.66 -5.95
C GLU A 80 -5.33 -9.73 -6.99
N ARG A 81 -5.72 -8.52 -6.58
CA ARG A 81 -6.32 -7.53 -7.46
C ARG A 81 -5.33 -6.97 -8.48
N ALA A 82 -4.07 -6.80 -8.09
CA ALA A 82 -3.01 -6.39 -9.00
C ALA A 82 -2.80 -7.43 -10.10
N LYS A 83 -2.76 -8.70 -9.75
CA LYS A 83 -2.64 -9.79 -10.72
C LYS A 83 -3.83 -9.82 -11.68
N ALA A 84 -5.05 -9.63 -11.18
CA ALA A 84 -6.25 -9.56 -11.99
C ALA A 84 -6.20 -8.39 -12.98
N ALA A 85 -5.53 -7.29 -12.60
CA ALA A 85 -5.32 -6.13 -13.47
C ALA A 85 -4.08 -6.27 -14.39
N GLY A 86 -3.37 -7.41 -14.34
CA GLY A 86 -2.19 -7.66 -15.14
C GLY A 86 -0.90 -7.05 -14.60
N VAL A 87 -0.88 -6.67 -13.34
CA VAL A 87 0.28 -6.04 -12.70
C VAL A 87 1.00 -7.08 -11.84
N GLU A 88 2.29 -7.32 -12.11
CA GLU A 88 3.11 -8.26 -11.34
C GLU A 88 4.22 -7.55 -10.55
N THR A 89 4.80 -6.50 -11.13
CA THR A 89 5.93 -5.76 -10.56
C THR A 89 5.52 -4.33 -10.24
N VAL A 90 5.84 -3.87 -9.04
CA VAL A 90 5.50 -2.52 -8.58
C VAL A 90 6.69 -1.91 -7.84
N ALA A 91 6.71 -0.58 -7.74
CA ALA A 91 7.59 0.14 -6.84
C ALA A 91 6.82 0.45 -5.56
N PHE A 92 7.39 0.16 -4.41
CA PHE A 92 6.73 0.34 -3.13
C PHE A 92 6.85 1.79 -2.66
N ASP A 93 5.70 2.46 -2.47
CA ASP A 93 5.60 3.80 -1.91
C ASP A 93 4.87 3.72 -0.56
N ARG A 94 5.64 3.76 0.51
CA ARG A 94 5.11 3.70 1.88
C ARG A 94 4.59 5.05 2.40
N SER A 95 4.47 6.05 1.54
CA SER A 95 3.96 7.39 1.86
C SER A 95 4.71 8.08 3.02
N GLY A 96 6.02 7.79 3.16
CA GLY A 96 6.85 8.33 4.22
C GLY A 96 6.68 7.67 5.58
N TYR A 97 5.80 6.68 5.73
CA TYR A 97 5.69 5.89 6.95
C TYR A 97 6.91 4.97 7.12
N ARG A 98 7.25 4.61 8.35
CA ARG A 98 8.32 3.66 8.59
C ARG A 98 7.94 2.28 8.07
N TYR A 99 8.92 1.58 7.48
CA TYR A 99 8.77 0.18 7.07
C TYR A 99 8.82 -0.70 8.33
N HIS A 100 7.71 -0.69 9.07
CA HIS A 100 7.59 -1.37 10.34
C HIS A 100 6.12 -1.64 10.66
N GLY A 101 5.84 -2.63 11.50
CA GLY A 101 4.50 -2.93 11.98
C GLY A 101 3.52 -3.23 10.84
N ARG A 102 2.45 -2.45 10.76
CA ARG A 102 1.38 -2.64 9.77
C ARG A 102 1.86 -2.50 8.33
N VAL A 103 2.72 -1.53 8.06
CA VAL A 103 3.25 -1.29 6.71
C VAL A 103 4.08 -2.49 6.26
N GLN A 104 4.94 -2.99 7.13
CA GLN A 104 5.74 -4.17 6.85
C GLN A 104 4.86 -5.41 6.66
N ALA A 105 3.86 -5.63 7.51
CA ALA A 105 2.95 -6.76 7.41
C ALA A 105 2.20 -6.78 6.07
N LEU A 106 1.73 -5.62 5.61
CA LEU A 106 1.08 -5.48 4.32
C LEU A 106 2.04 -5.83 3.18
N ALA A 107 3.24 -5.27 3.20
CA ALA A 107 4.25 -5.51 2.17
C ALA A 107 4.66 -6.98 2.09
N ASP A 108 4.91 -7.60 3.24
CA ASP A 108 5.30 -9.02 3.31
C ASP A 108 4.18 -9.91 2.76
N ALA A 109 2.92 -9.65 3.12
CA ALA A 109 1.78 -10.41 2.61
C ALA A 109 1.62 -10.24 1.09
N ALA A 110 1.79 -9.03 0.58
CA ALA A 110 1.72 -8.76 -0.85
C ALA A 110 2.81 -9.52 -1.62
N ARG A 111 4.03 -9.55 -1.11
CA ARG A 111 5.14 -10.32 -1.70
C ARG A 111 4.87 -11.82 -1.67
N GLU A 112 4.36 -12.31 -0.54
CA GLU A 112 4.01 -13.73 -0.36
C GLU A 112 2.97 -14.20 -1.38
N HIS A 113 2.05 -13.32 -1.76
CA HIS A 113 1.00 -13.61 -2.73
C HIS A 113 1.37 -13.21 -4.17
N GLY A 114 2.63 -12.93 -4.43
CA GLY A 114 3.19 -12.86 -5.77
C GLY A 114 3.49 -11.49 -6.35
N LEU A 115 3.26 -10.40 -5.62
CA LEU A 115 3.73 -9.07 -6.06
C LEU A 115 5.25 -8.99 -5.91
N LYS A 116 5.90 -8.41 -6.90
CA LYS A 116 7.35 -8.23 -6.93
C LYS A 116 7.72 -6.78 -6.69
N PHE A 117 8.45 -6.54 -5.64
CA PHE A 117 9.02 -5.21 -5.33
C PHE A 117 10.12 -5.30 -4.29
#